data_eb7a57ac621d970a8452abcc00ee9c4e
#
_entry.id   eb7a57ac621d970a8452abcc00ee9c4e
#
_cell.length_a   1.000
_cell.length_b   1.000
_cell.length_c   1.000
_cell.angle_alpha   90.00
_cell.angle_beta   90.00
_cell.angle_gamma   90.00
#
_symmetry.space_group_name_H-M   'P 1'
#
loop_
_entity.id
_entity.type
_entity.pdbx_description
1 polymer ?
#
loop_
_entity_poly.entity_id
_entity_poly.type
_entity_poly.pdbx_seq_one_letter_code
_entity_poly.pdbx_strand_id
1 'polypeptide(L)'
;ITPHDTLIILDEVQDIPEAIEALKYFYESAPEYHIAVAGSLLGISLHENVSFPVGKVNVIDVFPMNFGEFLLAKGEKECYNLLQNRDFAVLNPLHDKYIDLLRQYYYVGGMPEVVKKYVETEELKEVRRIQKEILLGYERDFSKHAPKDQVPRIRMVWKSIPSQLFKENKKFIYGALKKGA
;
A
#
# COMPACT_ATOMS: atom_id res chain seq x y z
N ILE A 1 24.49 -0.43 20.00
CA ILE A 1 24.36 -0.44 18.51
C ILE A 1 25.69 -0.95 17.98
N THR A 2 25.67 -2.07 17.27
CA THR A 2 26.87 -2.70 16.72
C THR A 2 26.93 -2.39 15.21
N PRO A 3 28.02 -1.78 14.71
CA PRO A 3 28.20 -1.56 13.28
C PRO A 3 28.05 -2.86 12.50
N HIS A 4 27.46 -2.79 11.29
CA HIS A 4 27.15 -3.89 10.37
C HIS A 4 26.12 -4.93 10.84
N ASP A 5 25.84 -5.05 12.16
CA ASP A 5 24.90 -6.05 12.71
C ASP A 5 23.57 -5.42 13.19
N THR A 6 23.46 -4.08 13.13
CA THR A 6 22.26 -3.37 13.60
C THR A 6 21.55 -2.70 12.43
N LEU A 7 20.25 -2.96 12.30
CA LEU A 7 19.35 -2.20 11.45
C LEU A 7 18.60 -1.18 12.29
N ILE A 8 18.75 0.10 11.95
CA ILE A 8 18.01 1.22 12.55
C ILE A 8 16.75 1.44 11.70
N ILE A 9 15.58 1.40 12.34
CA ILE A 9 14.30 1.66 11.65
C ILE A 9 13.69 2.92 12.26
N LEU A 10 13.43 3.93 11.41
CA LEU A 10 12.68 5.13 11.75
C LEU A 10 11.33 5.10 11.05
N ASP A 11 10.27 5.02 11.83
CA ASP A 11 8.91 5.01 11.32
C ASP A 11 8.28 6.40 11.43
N GLU A 12 7.30 6.68 10.54
CA GLU A 12 6.63 8.00 10.43
C GLU A 12 7.63 9.18 10.34
N VAL A 13 8.68 8.98 9.53
CA VAL A 13 9.81 9.92 9.45
C VAL A 13 9.40 11.32 8.95
N GLN A 14 8.25 11.46 8.29
CA GLN A 14 7.71 12.77 7.88
C GLN A 14 7.35 13.67 9.06
N ASP A 15 7.14 13.13 10.25
CA ASP A 15 6.85 13.90 11.46
C ASP A 15 8.11 14.58 12.03
N ILE A 16 9.31 14.17 11.55
CA ILE A 16 10.61 14.69 11.99
C ILE A 16 11.47 14.98 10.75
N PRO A 17 11.31 16.17 10.11
CA PRO A 17 12.06 16.54 8.91
C PRO A 17 13.58 16.40 9.04
N GLU A 18 14.12 16.69 10.24
CA GLU A 18 15.55 16.58 10.55
C GLU A 18 16.05 15.14 10.45
N ALA A 19 15.19 14.14 10.67
CA ALA A 19 15.55 12.74 10.51
C ALA A 19 15.76 12.37 9.04
N ILE A 20 14.98 12.96 8.12
CA ILE A 20 15.16 12.79 6.67
C ILE A 20 16.50 13.42 6.23
N GLU A 21 16.81 14.63 6.71
CA GLU A 21 18.08 15.29 6.42
C GLU A 21 19.27 14.52 6.98
N ALA A 22 19.12 13.89 8.16
CA ALA A 22 20.15 13.11 8.81
C ALA A 22 20.60 11.89 7.99
N LEU A 23 19.74 11.35 7.10
CA LEU A 23 20.09 10.21 6.23
C LEU A 23 21.33 10.49 5.38
N LYS A 24 21.54 11.76 4.99
CA LYS A 24 22.73 12.17 4.27
C LYS A 24 24.01 11.90 5.08
N TYR A 25 23.98 12.23 6.37
CA TYR A 25 25.14 12.08 7.24
C TYR A 25 25.43 10.61 7.56
N PHE A 26 24.40 9.78 7.68
CA PHE A 26 24.59 8.35 7.81
C PHE A 26 25.27 7.76 6.58
N TYR A 27 24.83 8.15 5.37
CA TYR A 27 25.47 7.72 4.14
C TYR A 27 26.93 8.16 4.03
N GLU A 28 27.25 9.41 4.40
CA GLU A 28 28.58 10.02 4.24
C GLU A 28 29.56 9.68 5.36
N SER A 29 29.08 9.57 6.61
CA SER A 29 29.93 9.54 7.80
C SER A 29 29.78 8.29 8.66
N ALA A 30 28.75 7.47 8.41
CA ALA A 30 28.46 6.26 9.19
C ALA A 30 27.86 5.13 8.30
N PRO A 31 28.53 4.79 7.17
CA PRO A 31 28.00 3.81 6.21
C PRO A 31 27.93 2.39 6.76
N GLU A 32 28.54 2.13 7.90
CA GLU A 32 28.51 0.85 8.60
C GLU A 32 27.15 0.58 9.30
N TYR A 33 26.26 1.57 9.39
CA TYR A 33 24.93 1.38 9.95
C TYR A 33 23.87 1.22 8.85
N HIS A 34 23.10 0.15 8.94
CA HIS A 34 21.98 -0.07 8.05
C HIS A 34 20.77 0.70 8.57
N ILE A 35 20.19 1.55 7.73
CA ILE A 35 19.03 2.38 8.09
C ILE A 35 17.91 2.16 7.09
N ALA A 36 16.72 1.93 7.61
CA ALA A 36 15.48 1.95 6.87
C ALA A 36 14.55 2.99 7.47
N VAL A 37 13.93 3.80 6.63
CA VAL A 37 12.94 4.78 7.06
C VAL A 37 11.61 4.50 6.37
N ALA A 38 10.51 4.67 7.10
CA ALA A 38 9.18 4.52 6.58
C ALA A 38 8.34 5.75 6.85
N GLY A 39 7.38 6.03 5.97
CA GLY A 39 6.44 7.13 6.16
C GLY A 39 5.34 7.09 5.11
N SER A 40 4.10 7.24 5.56
CA SER A 40 2.92 7.16 4.70
C SER A 40 2.75 8.38 3.77
N LEU A 41 3.37 9.51 4.11
CA LEU A 41 3.28 10.79 3.39
C LEU A 41 4.62 11.27 2.81
N LEU A 42 5.62 10.41 2.72
CA LEU A 42 6.95 10.76 2.21
C LEU A 42 6.90 11.49 0.87
N GLY A 43 6.07 11.04 -0.07
CA GLY A 43 5.92 11.69 -1.38
C GLY A 43 5.35 13.11 -1.34
N ILE A 44 4.55 13.45 -0.32
CA ILE A 44 3.96 14.79 -0.14
C ILE A 44 4.92 15.68 0.65
N SER A 45 5.52 15.18 1.72
CA SER A 45 6.48 15.92 2.56
C SER A 45 7.75 16.31 1.80
N LEU A 46 8.14 15.55 0.79
CA LEU A 46 9.27 15.87 -0.10
C LEU A 46 9.05 17.15 -0.91
N HIS A 47 7.81 17.67 -1.02
CA HIS A 47 7.49 18.91 -1.71
C HIS A 47 7.44 20.14 -0.79
N GLU A 48 7.50 19.96 0.53
CA GLU A 48 7.41 21.04 1.52
C GLU A 48 8.78 21.36 2.14
N ASN A 49 9.74 21.89 1.33
CA ASN A 49 11.03 22.46 1.82
C ASN A 49 11.97 21.51 2.59
N VAL A 50 11.75 20.20 2.57
CA VAL A 50 12.68 19.22 3.14
C VAL A 50 13.71 18.84 2.11
N SER A 51 15.00 19.04 2.40
CA SER A 51 16.10 18.61 1.52
C SER A 51 16.22 17.09 1.51
N PHE A 52 15.57 16.45 0.55
CA PHE A 52 15.70 15.00 0.38
C PHE A 52 17.10 14.65 -0.16
N PRO A 53 17.81 13.66 0.42
CA PRO A 53 19.17 13.31 0.04
C PRO A 53 19.21 12.50 -1.26
N VAL A 54 18.93 13.15 -2.39
CA VAL A 54 18.93 12.52 -3.72
C VAL A 54 20.25 11.83 -4.00
N GLY A 55 20.18 10.58 -4.49
CA GLY A 55 21.36 9.77 -4.81
C GLY A 55 22.08 9.13 -3.61
N LYS A 56 21.60 9.34 -2.38
CA LYS A 56 22.17 8.77 -1.15
C LYS A 56 21.24 7.80 -0.43
N VAL A 57 20.02 7.67 -0.92
CA VAL A 57 19.00 6.74 -0.43
C VAL A 57 18.36 5.99 -1.58
N ASN A 58 17.95 4.76 -1.33
CA ASN A 58 17.16 3.96 -2.24
C ASN A 58 15.70 4.03 -1.79
N VAL A 59 14.82 4.49 -2.68
CA VAL A 59 13.38 4.53 -2.41
C VAL A 59 12.78 3.19 -2.81
N ILE A 60 11.99 2.60 -1.90
CA ILE A 60 11.26 1.35 -2.11
C ILE A 60 9.78 1.64 -1.93
N ASP A 61 9.02 1.45 -3.01
CA ASP A 61 7.57 1.57 -2.96
C ASP A 61 6.97 0.26 -2.42
N VAL A 62 6.14 0.37 -1.38
CA VAL A 62 5.43 -0.76 -0.79
C VAL A 62 3.97 -0.73 -1.27
N PHE A 63 3.63 -1.69 -2.12
CA PHE A 63 2.28 -1.83 -2.66
C PHE A 63 1.46 -2.86 -1.89
N PRO A 64 0.11 -2.83 -1.99
CA PRO A 64 -0.70 -3.96 -1.57
C PRO A 64 -0.26 -5.25 -2.27
N MET A 65 -0.45 -6.39 -1.61
CA MET A 65 -0.09 -7.70 -2.15
C MET A 65 -0.79 -7.96 -3.49
N ASN A 66 -0.03 -8.40 -4.48
CA ASN A 66 -0.57 -8.84 -5.76
C ASN A 66 -1.13 -10.28 -5.68
N PHE A 67 -1.74 -10.76 -6.76
CA PHE A 67 -2.34 -12.10 -6.80
C PHE A 67 -1.32 -13.21 -6.52
N GLY A 68 -0.10 -13.09 -7.04
CA GLY A 68 0.96 -14.07 -6.79
C GLY A 68 1.35 -14.13 -5.31
N GLU A 69 1.49 -12.98 -4.66
CA GLU A 69 1.77 -12.90 -3.21
C GLU A 69 0.61 -13.42 -2.37
N PHE A 70 -0.64 -13.20 -2.81
CA PHE A 70 -1.83 -13.80 -2.21
C PHE A 70 -1.81 -15.33 -2.31
N LEU A 71 -1.42 -15.90 -3.46
CA LEU A 71 -1.26 -17.35 -3.61
C LEU A 71 -0.22 -17.91 -2.63
N LEU A 72 0.93 -17.24 -2.50
CA LEU A 72 1.97 -17.64 -1.55
C LEU A 72 1.49 -17.56 -0.10
N ALA A 73 0.79 -16.49 0.28
CA ALA A 73 0.22 -16.34 1.61
C ALA A 73 -0.81 -17.42 1.93
N LYS A 74 -1.58 -17.86 0.93
CA LYS A 74 -2.59 -18.92 1.06
C LYS A 74 -1.98 -20.34 1.05
N GLY A 75 -0.66 -20.46 0.85
CA GLY A 75 0.02 -21.76 0.76
C GLY A 75 -0.05 -22.41 -0.63
N GLU A 76 -0.60 -21.74 -1.64
CA GLU A 76 -0.75 -22.22 -3.02
C GLU A 76 0.56 -22.01 -3.82
N LYS A 77 1.69 -22.47 -3.27
CA LYS A 77 3.01 -22.27 -3.85
C LYS A 77 3.17 -22.91 -5.23
N GLU A 78 2.56 -24.07 -5.45
CA GLU A 78 2.61 -24.73 -6.77
C GLU A 78 1.85 -23.91 -7.82
N CYS A 79 0.67 -23.40 -7.46
CA CYS A 79 -0.10 -22.51 -8.34
C CYS A 79 0.69 -21.25 -8.67
N TYR A 80 1.37 -20.65 -7.69
CA TYR A 80 2.27 -19.51 -7.92
C TYR A 80 3.38 -19.85 -8.92
N ASN A 81 4.10 -20.96 -8.72
CA ASN A 81 5.20 -21.36 -9.59
C ASN A 81 4.75 -21.63 -11.04
N LEU A 82 3.62 -22.32 -11.22
CA LEU A 82 3.05 -22.57 -12.55
C LEU A 82 2.66 -21.28 -13.26
N LEU A 83 2.08 -20.33 -12.52
CA LEU A 83 1.72 -19.01 -13.05
C LEU A 83 2.95 -18.23 -13.52
N GLN A 84 4.04 -18.26 -12.73
CA GLN A 84 5.31 -17.59 -13.06
C GLN A 84 5.96 -18.20 -14.29
N ASN A 85 5.92 -19.53 -14.43
CA ASN A 85 6.49 -20.25 -15.56
C ASN A 85 5.70 -20.09 -16.87
N ARG A 86 4.44 -19.57 -16.78
CA ARG A 86 3.53 -19.38 -17.93
C ARG A 86 3.32 -20.63 -18.78
N ASP A 87 3.33 -21.80 -18.14
CA ASP A 87 3.07 -23.07 -18.82
C ASP A 87 1.56 -23.26 -19.01
N PHE A 88 1.06 -22.77 -20.14
CA PHE A 88 -0.36 -22.80 -20.46
C PHE A 88 -0.89 -24.23 -20.66
N ALA A 89 -0.05 -25.21 -21.02
CA ALA A 89 -0.46 -26.60 -21.15
C ALA A 89 -0.88 -27.18 -19.79
N VAL A 90 -0.18 -26.79 -18.72
CA VAL A 90 -0.50 -27.20 -17.35
C VAL A 90 -1.54 -26.28 -16.71
N LEU A 91 -1.55 -24.98 -17.06
CA LEU A 91 -2.50 -24.02 -16.50
C LEU A 91 -3.94 -24.24 -16.96
N ASN A 92 -4.14 -24.62 -18.24
CA ASN A 92 -5.50 -24.81 -18.80
C ASN A 92 -6.37 -25.82 -18.02
N PRO A 93 -5.88 -27.02 -17.65
CA PRO A 93 -6.63 -27.95 -16.82
C PRO A 93 -6.98 -27.41 -15.41
N LEU A 94 -6.21 -26.44 -14.91
CA LEU A 94 -6.39 -25.84 -13.60
C LEU A 94 -7.17 -24.51 -13.65
N HIS A 95 -7.74 -24.16 -14.81
CA HIS A 95 -8.41 -22.89 -15.06
C HIS A 95 -9.43 -22.55 -13.96
N ASP A 96 -10.34 -23.46 -13.65
CA ASP A 96 -11.40 -23.20 -12.67
C ASP A 96 -10.84 -22.95 -11.27
N LYS A 97 -9.79 -23.68 -10.87
CA LYS A 97 -9.08 -23.44 -9.60
C LYS A 97 -8.50 -22.02 -9.56
N TYR A 98 -7.85 -21.56 -10.63
CA TYR A 98 -7.30 -20.20 -10.69
C TYR A 98 -8.38 -19.14 -10.67
N ILE A 99 -9.50 -19.36 -11.36
CA ILE A 99 -10.62 -18.42 -11.33
C ILE A 99 -11.20 -18.30 -9.93
N ASP A 100 -11.35 -19.40 -9.19
CA ASP A 100 -11.85 -19.35 -7.82
C ASP A 100 -10.87 -18.67 -6.87
N LEU A 101 -9.57 -18.92 -6.99
CA LEU A 101 -8.53 -18.21 -6.23
C LEU A 101 -8.52 -16.72 -6.57
N LEU A 102 -8.68 -16.35 -7.84
CA LEU A 102 -8.75 -14.96 -8.28
C LEU A 102 -10.00 -14.25 -7.74
N ARG A 103 -11.15 -14.92 -7.70
CA ARG A 103 -12.38 -14.38 -7.08
C ARG A 103 -12.18 -14.14 -5.58
N GLN A 104 -11.51 -15.07 -4.88
CA GLN A 104 -11.15 -14.87 -3.47
C GLN A 104 -10.28 -13.63 -3.32
N TYR A 105 -9.24 -13.50 -4.13
CA TYR A 105 -8.35 -12.33 -4.12
C TYR A 105 -9.11 -11.03 -4.40
N TYR A 106 -10.02 -10.99 -5.36
CA TYR A 106 -10.84 -9.79 -5.61
C TYR A 106 -11.73 -9.41 -4.45
N TYR A 107 -12.19 -10.39 -3.67
CA TYR A 107 -12.98 -10.11 -2.47
C TYR A 107 -12.13 -9.66 -1.28
N VAL A 108 -11.00 -10.34 -1.05
CA VAL A 108 -10.10 -10.10 0.08
C VAL A 108 -9.24 -8.85 -0.16
N GLY A 109 -8.79 -8.65 -1.40
CA GLY A 109 -7.84 -7.59 -1.74
C GLY A 109 -6.41 -7.92 -1.34
N GLY A 110 -5.52 -6.93 -1.49
CA GLY A 110 -4.09 -7.08 -1.23
C GLY A 110 -3.59 -6.46 0.07
N MET A 111 -4.47 -5.96 0.96
CA MET A 111 -4.02 -5.42 2.24
C MET A 111 -3.52 -6.55 3.15
N PRO A 112 -2.24 -6.52 3.62
CA PRO A 112 -1.62 -7.65 4.32
C PRO A 112 -2.40 -8.13 5.53
N GLU A 113 -2.95 -7.22 6.34
CA GLU A 113 -3.77 -7.54 7.52
C GLU A 113 -5.04 -8.33 7.13
N VAL A 114 -5.68 -7.91 6.04
CA VAL A 114 -6.90 -8.57 5.52
C VAL A 114 -6.56 -9.96 4.98
N VAL A 115 -5.48 -10.08 4.21
CA VAL A 115 -5.00 -11.37 3.67
C VAL A 115 -4.64 -12.32 4.80
N LYS A 116 -3.87 -11.85 5.79
CA LYS A 116 -3.51 -12.65 6.97
C LYS A 116 -4.75 -13.20 7.66
N LYS A 117 -5.74 -12.34 7.94
CA LYS A 117 -6.97 -12.77 8.62
C LYS A 117 -7.75 -13.78 7.80
N TYR A 118 -7.83 -13.58 6.49
CA TYR A 118 -8.50 -14.53 5.61
C TYR A 118 -7.82 -15.90 5.60
N VAL A 119 -6.49 -15.93 5.53
CA VAL A 119 -5.71 -17.18 5.56
C VAL A 119 -5.89 -17.94 6.89
N GLU A 120 -5.99 -17.19 8.01
CA GLU A 120 -6.16 -17.79 9.34
C GLU A 120 -7.56 -18.35 9.61
N THR A 121 -8.60 -17.72 9.05
CA THR A 121 -9.99 -18.02 9.46
C THR A 121 -10.91 -18.47 8.33
N GLU A 122 -10.59 -18.13 7.09
CA GLU A 122 -11.45 -18.24 5.90
C GLU A 122 -12.84 -17.54 6.03
N GLU A 123 -13.00 -16.71 7.06
CA GLU A 123 -14.26 -16.03 7.37
C GLU A 123 -14.41 -14.69 6.63
N LEU A 124 -15.27 -14.65 5.63
CA LEU A 124 -15.52 -13.44 4.83
C LEU A 124 -16.12 -12.28 5.64
N LYS A 125 -16.81 -12.57 6.77
CA LYS A 125 -17.34 -11.53 7.67
C LYS A 125 -16.21 -10.77 8.36
N GLU A 126 -15.17 -11.47 8.82
CA GLU A 126 -13.99 -10.88 9.44
C GLU A 126 -13.17 -10.07 8.42
N VAL A 127 -13.00 -10.60 7.22
CA VAL A 127 -12.41 -9.86 6.09
C VAL A 127 -13.10 -8.50 5.91
N ARG A 128 -14.43 -8.50 5.81
CA ARG A 128 -15.21 -7.26 5.64
C ARG A 128 -15.10 -6.31 6.83
N ARG A 129 -15.03 -6.84 8.05
CA ARG A 129 -14.84 -6.03 9.25
C ARG A 129 -13.52 -5.27 9.17
N ILE A 130 -12.41 -5.96 8.91
CA ILE A 130 -11.09 -5.34 8.82
C ILE A 130 -11.01 -4.34 7.66
N GLN A 131 -11.54 -4.69 6.48
CA GLN A 131 -11.59 -3.76 5.35
C GLN A 131 -12.30 -2.44 5.72
N LYS A 132 -13.43 -2.52 6.44
CA LYS A 132 -14.15 -1.33 6.92
C LYS A 132 -13.34 -0.52 7.93
N GLU A 133 -12.63 -1.19 8.85
CA GLU A 133 -11.76 -0.54 9.84
C GLU A 133 -10.62 0.23 9.16
N ILE A 134 -9.99 -0.37 8.14
CA ILE A 134 -8.94 0.29 7.34
C ILE A 134 -9.52 1.54 6.63
N LEU A 135 -10.67 1.42 5.98
CA LEU A 135 -11.30 2.56 5.29
C LEU A 135 -11.68 3.68 6.26
N LEU A 136 -12.18 3.33 7.44
CA LEU A 136 -12.47 4.31 8.50
C LEU A 136 -11.20 4.96 9.06
N GLY A 137 -10.10 4.21 9.12
CA GLY A 137 -8.77 4.73 9.46
C GLY A 137 -8.37 5.85 8.50
N TYR A 138 -8.40 5.60 7.20
CA TYR A 138 -8.11 6.60 6.18
C TYR A 138 -9.01 7.84 6.28
N GLU A 139 -10.33 7.66 6.51
CA GLU A 139 -11.22 8.81 6.66
C GLU A 139 -10.88 9.68 7.89
N ARG A 140 -10.37 9.10 8.97
CA ARG A 140 -9.92 9.82 10.15
C ARG A 140 -8.63 10.59 9.89
N ASP A 141 -7.71 10.01 9.13
CA ASP A 141 -6.43 10.64 8.79
C ASP A 141 -6.61 11.91 7.93
N PHE A 142 -7.67 11.98 7.10
CA PHE A 142 -7.98 13.22 6.39
C PHE A 142 -8.17 14.41 7.31
N SER A 143 -8.71 14.19 8.51
CA SER A 143 -8.92 15.24 9.49
C SER A 143 -7.66 15.59 10.28
N LYS A 144 -6.66 14.70 10.29
CA LYS A 144 -5.39 14.89 10.99
C LYS A 144 -4.41 15.73 10.17
N HIS A 145 -4.33 15.48 8.86
CA HIS A 145 -3.29 16.02 7.99
C HIS A 145 -3.74 17.12 7.02
N ALA A 146 -5.06 17.26 6.78
CA ALA A 146 -5.58 18.26 5.85
C ALA A 146 -6.10 19.52 6.57
N PRO A 147 -6.02 20.70 5.92
CA PRO A 147 -6.69 21.91 6.41
C PRO A 147 -8.19 21.67 6.65
N LYS A 148 -8.72 22.19 7.75
CA LYS A 148 -10.10 21.91 8.19
C LYS A 148 -11.18 22.25 7.14
N ASP A 149 -10.95 23.30 6.36
CA ASP A 149 -11.83 23.74 5.26
C ASP A 149 -11.82 22.80 4.06
N GLN A 150 -10.74 22.02 3.88
CA GLN A 150 -10.59 21.07 2.77
C GLN A 150 -11.10 19.66 3.09
N VAL A 151 -11.16 19.27 4.36
CA VAL A 151 -11.60 17.93 4.79
C VAL A 151 -12.93 17.51 4.17
N PRO A 152 -13.99 18.37 4.09
CA PRO A 152 -15.24 17.98 3.44
C PRO A 152 -15.10 17.68 1.95
N ARG A 153 -14.22 18.40 1.25
CA ARG A 153 -13.93 18.18 -0.19
C ARG A 153 -13.18 16.87 -0.40
N ILE A 154 -12.16 16.60 0.42
CA ILE A 154 -11.41 15.35 0.39
C ILE A 154 -12.34 14.15 0.62
N ARG A 155 -13.21 14.22 1.62
CA ARG A 155 -14.20 13.16 1.89
C ARG A 155 -15.18 12.96 0.72
N MET A 156 -15.58 14.02 0.05
CA MET A 156 -16.46 13.93 -1.12
C MET A 156 -15.75 13.22 -2.28
N VAL A 157 -14.50 13.56 -2.54
CA VAL A 157 -13.66 12.87 -3.53
C VAL A 157 -13.50 11.40 -3.15
N TRP A 158 -13.09 11.11 -1.92
CA TRP A 158 -12.91 9.75 -1.40
C TRP A 158 -14.17 8.87 -1.60
N LYS A 159 -15.32 9.37 -1.19
CA LYS A 159 -16.60 8.64 -1.33
C LYS A 159 -17.03 8.43 -2.79
N SER A 160 -16.52 9.23 -3.72
CA SER A 160 -16.83 9.09 -5.14
C SER A 160 -15.99 8.01 -5.84
N ILE A 161 -14.86 7.59 -5.26
CA ILE A 161 -13.92 6.66 -5.89
C ILE A 161 -14.61 5.38 -6.39
N PRO A 162 -15.43 4.65 -5.59
CA PRO A 162 -16.07 3.44 -6.09
C PRO A 162 -16.94 3.70 -7.32
N SER A 163 -17.76 4.76 -7.29
CA SER A 163 -18.64 5.10 -8.42
C SER A 163 -17.88 5.54 -9.67
N GLN A 164 -16.71 6.15 -9.50
CA GLN A 164 -15.85 6.53 -10.63
C GLN A 164 -15.17 5.31 -11.27
N LEU A 165 -14.75 4.35 -10.45
CA LEU A 165 -14.11 3.10 -10.91
C LEU A 165 -15.08 2.18 -11.67
N PHE A 166 -16.38 2.24 -11.35
CA PHE A 166 -17.42 1.46 -12.05
C PHE A 166 -17.77 1.97 -13.45
N LYS A 167 -17.31 3.15 -13.84
CA LYS A 167 -17.55 3.68 -15.18
C LYS A 167 -16.65 2.98 -16.22
N GLU A 168 -17.16 2.80 -17.42
CA GLU A 168 -16.37 2.29 -18.57
C GLU A 168 -15.14 3.15 -18.83
N ASN A 169 -15.33 4.47 -18.80
CA ASN A 169 -14.23 5.42 -18.84
C ASN A 169 -13.72 5.68 -17.42
N LYS A 170 -12.59 5.05 -17.08
CA LYS A 170 -11.93 5.15 -15.75
C LYS A 170 -11.28 6.52 -15.46
N LYS A 171 -11.53 7.53 -16.28
CA LYS A 171 -11.08 8.91 -16.01
C LYS A 171 -11.89 9.50 -14.86
N PHE A 172 -11.20 10.10 -13.90
CA PHE A 172 -11.84 10.81 -12.81
C PHE A 172 -12.50 12.09 -13.32
N ILE A 173 -13.80 12.25 -13.09
CA ILE A 173 -14.57 13.41 -13.57
C ILE A 173 -14.95 14.28 -12.38
N TYR A 174 -14.22 15.38 -12.19
CA TYR A 174 -14.46 16.33 -11.09
C TYR A 174 -15.86 16.99 -11.15
N GLY A 175 -16.33 17.35 -12.34
CA GLY A 175 -17.65 17.94 -12.53
C GLY A 175 -18.84 17.04 -12.12
N ALA A 176 -18.61 15.74 -11.94
CA ALA A 176 -19.63 14.82 -11.43
C ALA A 176 -19.80 14.91 -9.90
N LEU A 177 -18.85 15.55 -9.19
CA LEU A 177 -18.91 15.71 -7.73
C LEU A 177 -19.69 16.96 -7.32
N LYS A 178 -19.58 18.04 -8.08
CA LYS A 178 -20.27 19.29 -7.84
C LYS A 178 -20.47 20.02 -9.17
N LYS A 179 -21.71 20.43 -9.48
CA LYS A 179 -21.96 21.30 -10.62
C LYS A 179 -21.20 22.62 -10.42
N GLY A 180 -20.28 22.95 -11.33
CA GLY A 180 -19.52 24.21 -11.32
C GLY A 180 -18.24 24.19 -10.47
N ALA A 181 -17.66 23.02 -10.19
CA ALA A 181 -16.31 22.91 -9.62
C ALA A 181 -15.25 22.83 -10.73
#